data_cb60ecf24f443881763b700736737707
#
_entry.id   cb60ecf24f443881763b700736737707
#
_cell.length_a   1.000
_cell.length_b   1.000
_cell.length_c   1.000
_cell.angle_alpha   90.00
_cell.angle_beta   90.00
_cell.angle_gamma   90.00
#
_symmetry.space_group_name_H-M   'P 1'
#
loop_
_entity.id
_entity.type
_entity.pdbx_description
1 polymer ?
#
loop_
_entity_poly.entity_id
_entity_poly.type
_entity_poly.pdbx_seq_one_letter_code
_entity_poly.pdbx_strand_id
1 'polypeptide(L)'
;MKHDPMKRAIALGTISLIVSACSPNKPIDPGVASVKPVINEVFSASKTLDGAFLKYPEGKAEMRLYRVEIPVGGKIPLHKHPAPMMVYVQGVNSGALMNTRVMSDGSEIKTVIKPGEAFLKGVDVPHYGENVGSQPTILWVTVTSVEDLPTTVFLD
;
A
#
# COMPACT_ATOMS: atom_id res chain seq x y z
N MET A 1 85.18 47.43 -14.61
CA MET A 1 84.26 46.61 -13.83
C MET A 1 82.94 46.59 -14.59
N LYS A 2 82.58 45.45 -15.25
CA LYS A 2 81.44 45.33 -16.12
C LYS A 2 80.45 44.43 -15.43
N HIS A 3 79.22 44.91 -15.20
CA HIS A 3 78.13 44.15 -14.69
C HIS A 3 77.36 43.57 -15.86
N ASP A 4 77.17 42.26 -15.83
CA ASP A 4 76.43 41.50 -16.80
C ASP A 4 75.00 41.29 -16.28
N PRO A 5 73.91 41.62 -17.01
CA PRO A 5 72.56 41.40 -16.55
C PRO A 5 72.06 39.99 -16.93
N MET A 6 71.67 39.25 -15.92
CA MET A 6 71.12 37.90 -15.97
C MET A 6 69.76 37.92 -16.63
N LYS A 7 69.66 37.27 -17.80
CA LYS A 7 68.41 37.06 -18.52
C LYS A 7 67.57 36.01 -17.77
N ARG A 8 66.43 36.41 -17.22
CA ARG A 8 65.42 35.49 -16.73
C ARG A 8 64.55 34.97 -17.88
N ALA A 9 64.62 33.69 -18.14
CA ALA A 9 63.73 33.01 -19.06
C ALA A 9 62.37 32.78 -18.36
N ILE A 10 61.29 33.32 -18.93
CA ILE A 10 59.91 33.04 -18.53
C ILE A 10 59.44 31.80 -19.27
N ALA A 11 59.25 30.69 -18.56
CA ALA A 11 58.64 29.51 -19.10
C ALA A 11 57.12 29.72 -19.21
N LEU A 12 56.58 29.83 -20.39
CA LEU A 12 55.12 29.73 -20.63
C LEU A 12 54.68 28.26 -20.46
N GLY A 13 54.02 28.02 -19.35
CA GLY A 13 53.30 26.75 -19.14
C GLY A 13 52.03 26.73 -19.94
N THR A 14 51.92 25.84 -20.92
CA THR A 14 50.70 25.55 -21.63
C THR A 14 49.79 24.73 -20.75
N ILE A 15 48.68 25.33 -20.29
CA ILE A 15 47.62 24.60 -19.59
C ILE A 15 46.79 23.85 -20.63
N SER A 16 46.99 22.52 -20.72
CA SER A 16 46.14 21.63 -21.50
C SER A 16 44.81 21.45 -20.79
N LEU A 17 43.74 22.08 -21.28
CA LEU A 17 42.37 21.78 -20.86
C LEU A 17 42.03 20.37 -21.36
N ILE A 18 41.94 19.40 -20.44
CA ILE A 18 41.34 18.10 -20.72
C ILE A 18 39.82 18.31 -20.75
N VAL A 19 39.25 18.49 -21.92
CA VAL A 19 37.81 18.42 -22.12
C VAL A 19 37.41 16.96 -21.94
N SER A 20 36.87 16.62 -20.79
CA SER A 20 36.28 15.31 -20.58
C SER A 20 35.03 15.22 -21.46
N ALA A 21 35.14 14.55 -22.59
CA ALA A 21 34.02 14.27 -23.47
C ALA A 21 33.04 13.37 -22.69
N CYS A 22 31.87 13.88 -22.32
CA CYS A 22 30.76 13.05 -21.94
C CYS A 22 30.52 12.03 -23.06
N SER A 23 30.73 10.76 -22.75
CA SER A 23 30.39 9.67 -23.68
C SER A 23 28.91 9.75 -23.99
N PRO A 24 28.50 9.85 -25.25
CA PRO A 24 27.11 9.75 -25.62
C PRO A 24 26.60 8.37 -25.22
N ASN A 25 25.37 8.38 -24.68
CA ASN A 25 24.55 7.25 -24.26
C ASN A 25 24.99 5.92 -24.86
N LYS A 26 25.42 5.01 -23.98
CA LYS A 26 25.68 3.62 -24.38
C LYS A 26 24.44 3.10 -25.10
N PRO A 27 24.51 2.58 -26.32
CA PRO A 27 23.34 2.04 -27.00
C PRO A 27 22.71 0.98 -26.11
N ILE A 28 21.39 1.06 -25.90
CA ILE A 28 20.63 0.01 -25.21
C ILE A 28 20.81 -1.24 -26.08
N ASP A 29 21.36 -2.29 -25.48
CA ASP A 29 21.57 -3.59 -26.15
C ASP A 29 20.20 -4.08 -26.68
N PRO A 30 20.01 -4.24 -27.99
CA PRO A 30 18.74 -4.71 -28.57
C PRO A 30 18.41 -6.17 -28.20
N GLY A 31 19.28 -6.84 -27.44
CA GLY A 31 19.10 -8.22 -26.99
C GLY A 31 18.35 -8.39 -25.67
N VAL A 32 18.09 -7.32 -24.90
CA VAL A 32 17.24 -7.41 -23.70
C VAL A 32 15.79 -7.46 -24.15
N ALA A 33 15.22 -8.65 -24.22
CA ALA A 33 13.78 -8.83 -24.44
C ALA A 33 13.03 -7.95 -23.43
N SER A 34 12.17 -7.04 -23.92
CA SER A 34 11.32 -6.21 -23.09
C SER A 34 10.38 -7.12 -22.28
N VAL A 35 10.70 -7.34 -21.00
CA VAL A 35 9.83 -8.08 -20.09
C VAL A 35 8.60 -7.23 -19.84
N LYS A 36 7.45 -7.61 -20.39
CA LYS A 36 6.18 -6.92 -20.16
C LYS A 36 5.65 -7.29 -18.79
N PRO A 37 5.15 -6.31 -18.01
CA PRO A 37 4.50 -6.60 -16.74
C PRO A 37 3.22 -7.42 -16.97
N VAL A 38 2.94 -8.35 -16.06
CA VAL A 38 1.66 -9.05 -15.99
C VAL A 38 0.78 -8.30 -15.00
N ILE A 39 -0.41 -7.88 -15.45
CA ILE A 39 -1.37 -7.14 -14.63
C ILE A 39 -2.62 -7.99 -14.49
N ASN A 40 -2.93 -8.37 -13.26
CA ASN A 40 -4.14 -9.12 -12.93
C ASN A 40 -5.00 -8.28 -11.97
N GLU A 41 -6.28 -8.14 -12.28
CA GLU A 41 -7.24 -7.61 -11.31
C GLU A 41 -7.46 -8.67 -10.22
N VAL A 42 -7.15 -8.31 -8.97
CA VAL A 42 -7.31 -9.21 -7.82
C VAL A 42 -8.72 -9.13 -7.25
N PHE A 43 -9.34 -7.95 -7.32
CA PHE A 43 -10.66 -7.71 -6.76
C PHE A 43 -11.33 -6.49 -7.39
N SER A 44 -12.64 -6.61 -7.65
CA SER A 44 -13.49 -5.50 -8.09
C SER A 44 -14.90 -5.72 -7.53
N ALA A 45 -15.49 -4.70 -6.94
CA ALA A 45 -16.86 -4.75 -6.44
C ALA A 45 -17.49 -3.35 -6.34
N SER A 46 -18.81 -3.31 -6.56
CA SER A 46 -19.63 -2.10 -6.35
C SER A 46 -20.58 -2.22 -5.15
N LYS A 47 -20.58 -3.39 -4.48
CA LYS A 47 -21.37 -3.66 -3.29
C LYS A 47 -20.49 -4.14 -2.15
N THR A 48 -20.89 -3.77 -0.97
CA THR A 48 -20.28 -4.21 0.30
C THR A 48 -20.74 -5.63 0.67
N LEU A 49 -20.09 -6.22 1.67
CA LEU A 49 -20.41 -7.59 2.13
C LEU A 49 -21.85 -7.73 2.67
N ASP A 50 -22.47 -6.65 3.10
CA ASP A 50 -23.88 -6.57 3.53
C ASP A 50 -24.85 -6.29 2.37
N GLY A 51 -24.34 -6.13 1.13
CA GLY A 51 -25.14 -5.94 -0.09
C GLY A 51 -25.47 -4.50 -0.44
N ALA A 52 -25.07 -3.53 0.41
CA ALA A 52 -25.26 -2.11 0.12
C ALA A 52 -24.37 -1.66 -1.04
N PHE A 53 -24.82 -0.69 -1.84
CA PHE A 53 -23.97 -0.08 -2.84
C PHE A 53 -22.85 0.74 -2.18
N LEU A 54 -21.64 0.63 -2.72
CA LEU A 54 -20.51 1.43 -2.30
C LEU A 54 -20.83 2.92 -2.51
N LYS A 55 -20.60 3.72 -1.46
CA LYS A 55 -20.69 5.18 -1.51
C LYS A 55 -19.43 5.75 -0.89
N TYR A 56 -18.85 6.73 -1.56
CA TYR A 56 -17.73 7.49 -1.01
C TYR A 56 -18.24 8.57 -0.06
N PRO A 57 -17.56 8.85 1.06
CA PRO A 57 -17.94 9.93 1.94
C PRO A 57 -17.73 11.28 1.26
N GLU A 58 -18.59 12.24 1.58
CA GLU A 58 -18.45 13.62 1.11
C GLU A 58 -17.50 14.40 2.04
N GLY A 59 -16.66 15.25 1.44
CA GLY A 59 -15.71 16.07 2.18
C GLY A 59 -14.30 16.04 1.59
N LYS A 60 -13.32 16.50 2.35
CA LYS A 60 -11.92 16.50 1.94
C LYS A 60 -11.37 15.08 1.99
N ALA A 61 -11.18 14.48 0.83
CA ALA A 61 -10.85 13.08 0.69
C ALA A 61 -9.51 12.72 1.35
N GLU A 62 -9.50 11.60 2.07
CA GLU A 62 -8.32 10.99 2.64
C GLU A 62 -8.33 9.47 2.37
N MET A 63 -7.19 8.91 2.02
CA MET A 63 -7.03 7.46 1.86
C MET A 63 -6.00 6.94 2.86
N ARG A 64 -6.35 5.89 3.58
CA ARG A 64 -5.48 5.26 4.57
C ARG A 64 -5.24 3.80 4.20
N LEU A 65 -4.03 3.31 4.40
CA LEU A 65 -3.67 1.91 4.26
C LEU A 65 -3.16 1.36 5.59
N TYR A 66 -3.78 0.28 6.05
CA TYR A 66 -3.36 -0.43 7.25
C TYR A 66 -2.93 -1.85 6.93
N ARG A 67 -1.89 -2.32 7.59
CA ARG A 67 -1.57 -3.73 7.75
C ARG A 67 -2.01 -4.16 9.15
N VAL A 68 -2.97 -5.07 9.22
CA VAL A 68 -3.49 -5.59 10.48
C VAL A 68 -3.05 -7.04 10.60
N GLU A 69 -2.54 -7.43 11.76
CA GLU A 69 -2.16 -8.81 12.07
C GLU A 69 -2.99 -9.33 13.23
N ILE A 70 -3.73 -10.42 13.00
CA ILE A 70 -4.54 -11.08 14.01
C ILE A 70 -3.84 -12.42 14.33
N PRO A 71 -3.29 -12.61 15.53
CA PRO A 71 -2.63 -13.85 15.90
C PRO A 71 -3.61 -15.04 15.84
N VAL A 72 -3.09 -16.25 15.82
CA VAL A 72 -3.92 -17.47 15.85
C VAL A 72 -4.84 -17.45 17.07
N GLY A 73 -6.15 -17.65 16.84
CA GLY A 73 -7.20 -17.54 17.85
C GLY A 73 -7.51 -16.11 18.30
N GLY A 74 -6.85 -15.10 17.70
CA GLY A 74 -7.08 -13.70 18.00
C GLY A 74 -8.40 -13.19 17.43
N LYS A 75 -8.91 -12.11 18.05
CA LYS A 75 -10.19 -11.48 17.69
C LYS A 75 -10.07 -9.96 17.72
N ILE A 76 -10.65 -9.30 16.73
CA ILE A 76 -10.90 -7.87 16.76
C ILE A 76 -12.28 -7.68 17.45
N PRO A 77 -12.38 -6.88 18.51
CA PRO A 77 -13.64 -6.67 19.23
C PRO A 77 -14.75 -6.09 18.34
N LEU A 78 -16.00 -6.10 18.85
CA LEU A 78 -17.14 -5.53 18.16
C LEU A 78 -16.91 -4.05 17.87
N HIS A 79 -17.08 -3.67 16.62
CA HIS A 79 -16.83 -2.30 16.15
C HIS A 79 -17.59 -2.03 14.86
N LYS A 80 -17.54 -0.77 14.42
CA LYS A 80 -18.04 -0.32 13.12
C LYS A 80 -17.09 0.69 12.50
N HIS A 81 -17.27 0.95 11.21
CA HIS A 81 -16.49 1.93 10.48
C HIS A 81 -17.38 3.01 9.88
N PRO A 82 -17.10 4.31 10.09
CA PRO A 82 -17.86 5.39 9.48
C PRO A 82 -17.53 5.64 8.00
N ALA A 83 -16.52 4.97 7.46
CA ALA A 83 -16.13 5.05 6.06
C ALA A 83 -15.99 3.66 5.43
N PRO A 84 -16.21 3.50 4.11
CA PRO A 84 -16.07 2.23 3.44
C PRO A 84 -14.61 1.78 3.38
N MET A 85 -14.40 0.47 3.45
CA MET A 85 -13.08 -0.15 3.41
C MET A 85 -13.03 -1.30 2.42
N MET A 86 -11.92 -1.39 1.70
CA MET A 86 -11.53 -2.60 1.02
C MET A 86 -10.57 -3.38 1.93
N VAL A 87 -10.87 -4.66 2.15
CA VAL A 87 -10.04 -5.56 2.95
C VAL A 87 -9.55 -6.70 2.05
N TYR A 88 -8.25 -6.91 2.02
CA TYR A 88 -7.62 -8.03 1.34
C TYR A 88 -6.93 -8.92 2.38
N VAL A 89 -7.27 -10.20 2.39
CA VAL A 89 -6.56 -11.21 3.19
C VAL A 89 -5.33 -11.65 2.41
N GLN A 90 -4.14 -11.42 2.97
CA GLN A 90 -2.88 -11.72 2.29
C GLN A 90 -2.85 -13.17 1.79
N GLY A 91 -2.46 -13.37 0.52
CA GLY A 91 -2.59 -14.66 -0.16
C GLY A 91 -1.62 -15.75 0.31
N VAL A 92 -0.45 -15.37 0.85
CA VAL A 92 0.58 -16.30 1.33
C VAL A 92 0.92 -15.98 2.78
N ASN A 93 1.24 -17.02 3.55
CA ASN A 93 1.63 -16.89 4.98
C ASN A 93 0.57 -16.11 5.79
N SER A 94 -0.70 -16.42 5.57
CA SER A 94 -1.82 -15.80 6.28
C SER A 94 -2.89 -16.85 6.59
N GLY A 95 -3.53 -16.68 7.75
CA GLY A 95 -4.73 -17.42 8.12
C GLY A 95 -5.99 -16.85 7.46
N ALA A 96 -7.11 -17.57 7.56
CA ALA A 96 -8.41 -17.11 7.10
C ALA A 96 -9.05 -16.19 8.15
N LEU A 97 -9.81 -15.19 7.67
CA LEU A 97 -10.60 -14.30 8.49
C LEU A 97 -12.05 -14.80 8.55
N MET A 98 -12.62 -14.97 9.75
CA MET A 98 -14.06 -14.97 9.91
C MET A 98 -14.52 -13.54 10.23
N ASN A 99 -15.35 -12.97 9.36
CA ASN A 99 -16.02 -11.69 9.60
C ASN A 99 -17.46 -11.97 10.03
N THR A 100 -17.84 -11.57 11.25
CA THR A 100 -19.18 -11.73 11.79
C THR A 100 -19.86 -10.37 11.85
N ARG A 101 -20.96 -10.19 11.13
CA ARG A 101 -21.82 -9.01 11.18
C ARG A 101 -22.94 -9.24 12.20
N VAL A 102 -23.20 -8.22 13.00
CA VAL A 102 -24.28 -8.24 14.00
C VAL A 102 -25.43 -7.41 13.45
N MET A 103 -26.56 -8.05 13.27
CA MET A 103 -27.79 -7.43 12.73
C MET A 103 -28.54 -6.67 13.81
N SER A 104 -29.48 -5.81 13.40
CA SER A 104 -30.30 -5.01 14.35
C SER A 104 -31.19 -5.83 15.27
N ASP A 105 -31.55 -7.05 14.88
CA ASP A 105 -32.30 -8.02 15.68
C ASP A 105 -31.41 -8.87 16.60
N GLY A 106 -30.09 -8.60 16.63
CA GLY A 106 -29.10 -9.34 17.38
C GLY A 106 -28.62 -10.65 16.71
N SER A 107 -29.15 -11.00 15.54
CA SER A 107 -28.65 -12.16 14.80
C SER A 107 -27.27 -11.91 14.20
N GLU A 108 -26.52 -12.98 13.95
CA GLU A 108 -25.17 -12.94 13.41
C GLU A 108 -25.08 -13.57 12.02
N ILE A 109 -24.39 -12.88 11.11
CA ILE A 109 -24.07 -13.44 9.80
C ILE A 109 -22.55 -13.58 9.69
N LYS A 110 -22.10 -14.84 9.61
CA LYS A 110 -20.68 -15.21 9.54
C LYS A 110 -20.26 -15.45 8.11
N THR A 111 -19.15 -14.86 7.72
CA THR A 111 -18.52 -15.05 6.40
C THR A 111 -17.05 -15.32 6.58
N VAL A 112 -16.56 -16.45 6.04
CA VAL A 112 -15.15 -16.77 6.04
C VAL A 112 -14.53 -16.23 4.75
N ILE A 113 -13.47 -15.43 4.90
CA ILE A 113 -12.67 -14.91 3.80
C ILE A 113 -11.30 -15.61 3.85
N LYS A 114 -10.96 -16.28 2.76
CA LYS A 114 -9.72 -17.06 2.66
C LYS A 114 -8.54 -16.19 2.26
N PRO A 115 -7.30 -16.66 2.49
CA PRO A 115 -6.11 -16.03 1.93
C PRO A 115 -6.23 -15.85 0.41
N GLY A 116 -5.91 -14.64 -0.07
CA GLY A 116 -6.04 -14.24 -1.47
C GLY A 116 -7.39 -13.62 -1.83
N GLU A 117 -8.39 -13.66 -0.96
CA GLU A 117 -9.69 -13.04 -1.19
C GLU A 117 -9.77 -11.63 -0.63
N ALA A 118 -10.65 -10.82 -1.20
CA ALA A 118 -10.95 -9.47 -0.74
C ALA A 118 -12.45 -9.21 -0.67
N PHE A 119 -12.83 -8.17 0.08
CA PHE A 119 -14.21 -7.74 0.22
C PHE A 119 -14.31 -6.26 0.57
N LEU A 120 -15.49 -5.67 0.36
CA LEU A 120 -15.81 -4.33 0.83
C LEU A 120 -16.61 -4.40 2.13
N LYS A 121 -16.20 -3.60 3.13
CA LYS A 121 -16.97 -3.35 4.35
C LYS A 121 -17.90 -2.18 4.15
N GLY A 122 -19.14 -2.34 4.61
CA GLY A 122 -20.15 -1.29 4.65
C GLY A 122 -19.88 -0.27 5.75
N VAL A 123 -20.50 0.89 5.58
CA VAL A 123 -20.47 1.97 6.56
C VAL A 123 -21.44 1.65 7.70
N ASP A 124 -21.00 1.88 8.94
CA ASP A 124 -21.78 1.74 10.17
C ASP A 124 -22.39 0.36 10.45
N VAL A 125 -21.91 -0.69 9.80
CA VAL A 125 -22.33 -2.09 10.05
C VAL A 125 -21.55 -2.64 11.25
N PRO A 126 -22.19 -2.96 12.40
CA PRO A 126 -21.53 -3.60 13.52
C PRO A 126 -20.98 -4.97 13.14
N HIS A 127 -19.71 -5.22 13.47
CA HIS A 127 -19.07 -6.50 13.18
C HIS A 127 -17.85 -6.73 14.06
N TYR A 128 -17.39 -7.97 14.05
CA TYR A 128 -16.10 -8.36 14.61
C TYR A 128 -15.38 -9.34 13.68
N GLY A 129 -14.06 -9.48 13.87
CA GLY A 129 -13.22 -10.34 13.05
C GLY A 129 -12.45 -11.33 13.89
N GLU A 130 -12.34 -12.59 13.43
CA GLU A 130 -11.61 -13.65 14.13
C GLU A 130 -10.66 -14.35 13.17
N ASN A 131 -9.46 -14.66 13.64
CA ASN A 131 -8.57 -15.55 12.93
C ASN A 131 -9.03 -17.01 13.14
N VAL A 132 -9.50 -17.65 12.08
CA VAL A 132 -9.91 -19.08 12.09
C VAL A 132 -8.92 -19.98 11.36
N GLY A 133 -7.75 -19.45 11.05
CA GLY A 133 -6.64 -20.20 10.43
C GLY A 133 -5.64 -20.72 11.44
N SER A 134 -4.65 -21.47 10.96
CA SER A 134 -3.52 -22.01 11.75
C SER A 134 -2.27 -21.13 11.72
N GLN A 135 -2.34 -19.97 11.08
CA GLN A 135 -1.29 -18.94 11.01
C GLN A 135 -1.88 -17.58 11.35
N PRO A 136 -1.10 -16.56 11.70
CA PRO A 136 -1.60 -15.19 11.85
C PRO A 136 -2.36 -14.75 10.59
N THR A 137 -3.53 -14.16 10.76
CA THR A 137 -4.27 -13.56 9.64
C THR A 137 -3.73 -12.16 9.36
N ILE A 138 -3.24 -11.94 8.15
CA ILE A 138 -2.70 -10.66 7.70
C ILE A 138 -3.71 -10.00 6.77
N LEU A 139 -4.16 -8.81 7.17
CA LEU A 139 -5.08 -8.00 6.39
C LEU A 139 -4.39 -6.74 5.87
N TRP A 140 -4.63 -6.42 4.62
CA TRP A 140 -4.36 -5.12 4.05
C TRP A 140 -5.68 -4.39 3.88
N VAL A 141 -5.82 -3.26 4.56
CA VAL A 141 -7.09 -2.53 4.65
C VAL A 141 -6.91 -1.14 4.08
N THR A 142 -7.57 -0.87 2.97
CA THR A 142 -7.65 0.46 2.37
C THR A 142 -8.96 1.12 2.80
N VAL A 143 -8.85 2.29 3.43
CA VAL A 143 -10.00 3.09 3.88
C VAL A 143 -10.14 4.29 2.96
N THR A 144 -11.30 4.45 2.35
CA THR A 144 -11.65 5.66 1.60
C THR A 144 -12.45 6.57 2.54
N SER A 145 -11.80 7.59 3.07
CA SER A 145 -12.30 8.44 4.15
C SER A 145 -12.28 9.92 3.77
N VAL A 146 -12.61 10.75 4.74
CA VAL A 146 -12.37 12.20 4.74
C VAL A 146 -11.53 12.56 5.96
N GLU A 147 -10.87 13.73 5.92
CA GLU A 147 -10.08 14.22 7.06
C GLU A 147 -10.93 14.25 8.34
N ASP A 148 -10.28 14.00 9.47
CA ASP A 148 -10.86 13.97 10.82
C ASP A 148 -11.91 12.89 11.09
N LEU A 149 -12.31 12.08 10.10
CA LEU A 149 -13.23 10.98 10.34
C LEU A 149 -12.48 9.79 10.97
N PRO A 150 -12.93 9.25 12.12
CA PRO A 150 -12.26 8.10 12.74
C PRO A 150 -12.33 6.86 11.83
N THR A 151 -11.27 6.03 11.86
CA THR A 151 -11.26 4.79 11.09
C THR A 151 -12.18 3.73 11.69
N THR A 152 -12.26 3.67 13.03
CA THR A 152 -12.97 2.61 13.77
C THR A 152 -13.65 3.21 15.00
N VAL A 153 -14.86 2.77 15.26
CA VAL A 153 -15.62 3.05 16.47
C VAL A 153 -15.91 1.71 17.15
N PHE A 154 -15.30 1.47 18.31
CA PHE A 154 -15.58 0.28 19.11
C PHE A 154 -16.95 0.40 19.78
N LEU A 155 -17.63 -0.72 19.92
CA LEU A 155 -18.96 -0.84 20.52
C LEU A 155 -18.83 -1.69 21.78
N ASP A 156 -19.50 -1.24 22.83
CA ASP A 156 -19.56 -1.91 24.13
C ASP A 156 -20.48 -3.14 24.11
#